data_216acae363787c29872d1d6f4e2820cb
#
_entry.id   216acae363787c29872d1d6f4e2820cb
#
_cell.length_a   1.000
_cell.length_b   1.000
_cell.length_c   1.000
_cell.angle_alpha   90.00
_cell.angle_beta   90.00
_cell.angle_gamma   90.00
#
_symmetry.space_group_name_H-M   'P 1'
#
loop_
_entity.id
_entity.type
_entity.pdbx_description
1 polymer ?
#
loop_
_entity_poly.entity_id
_entity_poly.type
_entity_poly.pdbx_seq_one_letter_code
_entity_poly.pdbx_strand_id
1 'polypeptide(L)'
;MNLSDFSLENKVALITGGTSGVGKMMALALARAGAFVWIASSRSNAEETLQEIKSQGCKGAFIQADVTSTSDLKNIVTQISNESGKIDILVNAAGINLRTSAEELTLEEWQKTIDINLTAPFYLSKLVAESMTKNNWGRIINIASLQSLRAFDNSIPYGASKGGIMQLTRALAQAYSKNGVLVNAIAPGFFRTNLTESLFQDPEKLKNLAAKTMMNRNGEEKDIFGISVFLCSDANSYVTGQTIFLDGGFSAA
;
A
#
# COMPACT_ATOMS: atom_id res chain seq x y z
N MET A 1 -18.33 4.02 -20.52
CA MET A 1 -17.02 4.01 -19.87
C MET A 1 -16.09 4.87 -20.70
N ASN A 2 -15.59 5.94 -20.13
CA ASN A 2 -14.65 6.84 -20.80
C ASN A 2 -13.25 6.59 -20.21
N LEU A 3 -12.19 6.69 -21.02
CA LEU A 3 -10.81 6.58 -20.51
C LEU A 3 -10.50 7.64 -19.45
N SER A 4 -11.23 8.79 -19.46
CA SER A 4 -11.16 9.80 -18.40
C SER A 4 -11.53 9.28 -17.00
N ASP A 5 -12.28 8.17 -16.89
CA ASP A 5 -12.64 7.58 -15.60
C ASP A 5 -11.42 7.04 -14.84
N PHE A 6 -10.29 6.81 -15.53
CA PHE A 6 -9.00 6.43 -14.94
C PHE A 6 -8.14 7.63 -14.53
N SER A 7 -8.54 8.87 -14.87
CA SER A 7 -7.79 10.07 -14.48
C SER A 7 -7.88 10.30 -12.98
N LEU A 8 -6.75 10.70 -12.40
CA LEU A 8 -6.65 11.14 -11.00
C LEU A 8 -6.36 12.65 -10.90
N GLU A 9 -6.64 13.40 -11.95
CA GLU A 9 -6.53 14.86 -11.92
C GLU A 9 -7.37 15.44 -10.80
N ASN A 10 -6.81 16.42 -10.07
CA ASN A 10 -7.41 17.05 -8.90
C ASN A 10 -7.64 16.12 -7.70
N LYS A 11 -7.08 14.91 -7.70
CA LYS A 11 -7.06 14.02 -6.53
C LYS A 11 -5.76 14.20 -5.74
N VAL A 12 -5.87 14.09 -4.43
CA VAL A 12 -4.74 14.11 -3.49
C VAL A 12 -4.57 12.73 -2.88
N ALA A 13 -3.40 12.15 -3.09
CA ALA A 13 -3.07 10.81 -2.61
C ALA A 13 -2.02 10.87 -1.49
N LEU A 14 -2.28 10.21 -0.37
CA LEU A 14 -1.33 9.97 0.71
C LEU A 14 -0.83 8.52 0.64
N ILE A 15 0.49 8.33 0.55
CA ILE A 15 1.13 7.01 0.51
C ILE A 15 2.11 6.89 1.68
N THR A 16 1.81 6.01 2.64
CA THR A 16 2.79 5.64 3.67
C THR A 16 3.78 4.62 3.09
N GLY A 17 5.07 4.75 3.42
CA GLY A 17 6.10 3.89 2.85
C GLY A 17 6.37 4.12 1.36
N GLY A 18 6.00 5.29 0.82
CA GLY A 18 6.14 5.63 -0.60
C GLY A 18 7.57 5.91 -1.09
N THR A 19 8.58 5.76 -0.22
CA THR A 19 10.00 5.98 -0.57
C THR A 19 10.68 4.76 -1.18
N SER A 20 10.04 3.59 -1.18
CA SER A 20 10.63 2.36 -1.71
C SER A 20 9.57 1.29 -2.02
N GLY A 21 9.98 0.26 -2.77
CA GLY A 21 9.19 -0.95 -3.02
C GLY A 21 7.81 -0.67 -3.61
N VAL A 22 6.82 -1.44 -3.18
CA VAL A 22 5.43 -1.34 -3.68
C VAL A 22 4.83 0.05 -3.46
N GLY A 23 5.13 0.70 -2.31
CA GLY A 23 4.66 2.05 -2.04
C GLY A 23 5.21 3.09 -3.04
N LYS A 24 6.51 3.00 -3.39
CA LYS A 24 7.12 3.84 -4.43
C LYS A 24 6.47 3.59 -5.79
N MET A 25 6.32 2.32 -6.19
CA MET A 25 5.69 1.95 -7.46
C MET A 25 4.27 2.52 -7.58
N MET A 26 3.48 2.44 -6.50
CA MET A 26 2.13 3.02 -6.46
C MET A 26 2.15 4.55 -6.48
N ALA A 27 3.09 5.19 -5.76
CA ALA A 27 3.24 6.65 -5.80
C ALA A 27 3.49 7.15 -7.22
N LEU A 28 4.38 6.48 -7.97
CA LEU A 28 4.65 6.79 -9.38
C LEU A 28 3.43 6.54 -10.26
N ALA A 29 2.72 5.43 -10.06
CA ALA A 29 1.51 5.11 -10.83
C ALA A 29 0.42 6.18 -10.66
N LEU A 30 0.13 6.57 -9.40
CA LEU A 30 -0.90 7.56 -9.11
C LEU A 30 -0.50 8.97 -9.59
N ALA A 31 0.79 9.33 -9.47
CA ALA A 31 1.30 10.59 -10.00
C ALA A 31 1.15 10.68 -11.52
N ARG A 32 1.52 9.61 -12.25
CA ARG A 32 1.35 9.52 -13.73
C ARG A 32 -0.11 9.60 -14.16
N ALA A 33 -1.04 9.14 -13.32
CA ALA A 33 -2.47 9.26 -13.57
C ALA A 33 -3.04 10.66 -13.25
N GLY A 34 -2.23 11.58 -12.72
CA GLY A 34 -2.58 12.99 -12.48
C GLY A 34 -2.76 13.38 -11.01
N ALA A 35 -2.61 12.46 -10.06
CA ALA A 35 -2.76 12.78 -8.64
C ALA A 35 -1.60 13.67 -8.13
N PHE A 36 -1.91 14.56 -7.19
CA PHE A 36 -0.89 15.12 -6.32
C PHE A 36 -0.54 14.11 -5.24
N VAL A 37 0.73 13.70 -5.13
CA VAL A 37 1.15 12.60 -4.27
C VAL A 37 1.92 13.10 -3.05
N TRP A 38 1.39 12.83 -1.86
CA TRP A 38 2.09 12.96 -0.60
C TRP A 38 2.73 11.63 -0.20
N ILE A 39 4.04 11.64 0.02
CA ILE A 39 4.79 10.48 0.50
C ILE A 39 5.06 10.66 1.99
N ALA A 40 4.63 9.71 2.82
CA ALA A 40 4.95 9.69 4.24
C ALA A 40 5.92 8.54 4.58
N SER A 41 6.98 8.83 5.32
CA SER A 41 7.96 7.82 5.77
C SER A 41 8.69 8.31 7.03
N SER A 42 9.11 7.39 7.89
CA SER A 42 9.98 7.70 9.03
C SER A 42 11.42 8.05 8.60
N ARG A 43 11.84 7.61 7.40
CA ARG A 43 13.14 7.96 6.82
C ARG A 43 13.06 9.34 6.20
N SER A 44 14.08 10.16 6.43
CA SER A 44 14.16 11.53 5.91
C SER A 44 14.39 11.61 4.39
N ASN A 45 14.73 10.50 3.72
CA ASN A 45 15.11 10.48 2.31
C ASN A 45 13.96 10.04 1.41
N ALA A 46 13.18 11.00 0.90
CA ALA A 46 12.22 10.78 -0.19
C ALA A 46 12.69 11.42 -1.51
N GLU A 47 13.91 11.98 -1.54
CA GLU A 47 14.38 12.83 -2.63
C GLU A 47 14.39 12.08 -3.97
N GLU A 48 14.88 10.84 -3.99
CA GLU A 48 14.88 10.01 -5.21
C GLU A 48 13.49 9.83 -5.79
N THR A 49 12.50 9.43 -4.97
CA THR A 49 11.12 9.22 -5.44
C THR A 49 10.47 10.53 -5.90
N LEU A 50 10.72 11.63 -5.18
CA LEU A 50 10.20 12.94 -5.58
C LEU A 50 10.84 13.46 -6.86
N GLN A 51 12.14 13.25 -7.08
CA GLN A 51 12.82 13.59 -8.32
C GLN A 51 12.26 12.78 -9.49
N GLU A 52 11.99 11.50 -9.29
CA GLU A 52 11.37 10.65 -10.31
C GLU A 52 9.95 11.12 -10.65
N ILE A 53 9.13 11.46 -9.66
CA ILE A 53 7.80 12.07 -9.89
C ILE A 53 7.93 13.37 -10.69
N LYS A 54 8.84 14.27 -10.30
CA LYS A 54 9.06 15.56 -10.96
C LYS A 54 9.59 15.42 -12.39
N SER A 55 10.52 14.47 -12.62
CA SER A 55 11.09 14.22 -13.96
C SER A 55 10.04 13.79 -14.99
N GLN A 56 8.91 13.27 -14.52
CA GLN A 56 7.76 12.87 -15.34
C GLN A 56 6.70 13.99 -15.49
N GLY A 57 7.02 15.22 -15.03
CA GLY A 57 6.09 16.36 -15.07
C GLY A 57 4.99 16.29 -14.00
N CYS A 58 5.08 15.34 -13.06
CA CYS A 58 4.08 15.13 -12.02
C CYS A 58 4.42 15.92 -10.74
N LYS A 59 3.46 16.02 -9.82
CA LYS A 59 3.58 16.79 -8.57
C LYS A 59 3.55 15.86 -7.36
N GLY A 60 4.42 16.14 -6.40
CA GLY A 60 4.43 15.41 -5.13
C GLY A 60 5.17 16.18 -4.04
N ALA A 61 4.90 15.80 -2.80
CA ALA A 61 5.51 16.33 -1.61
C ALA A 61 5.85 15.20 -0.62
N PHE A 62 6.66 15.51 0.38
CA PHE A 62 7.08 14.57 1.39
C PHE A 62 6.74 15.09 2.78
N ILE A 63 6.36 14.19 3.65
CA ILE A 63 6.20 14.43 5.08
C ILE A 63 6.92 13.33 5.88
N GLN A 64 7.83 13.73 6.77
CA GLN A 64 8.47 12.77 7.66
C GLN A 64 7.54 12.43 8.80
N ALA A 65 7.27 11.13 9.01
CA ALA A 65 6.41 10.66 10.07
C ALA A 65 6.67 9.20 10.41
N ASP A 66 6.56 8.87 11.69
CA ASP A 66 6.52 7.50 12.17
C ASP A 66 5.07 7.02 12.25
N VAL A 67 4.73 6.01 11.47
CA VAL A 67 3.36 5.46 11.42
C VAL A 67 2.94 4.78 12.74
N THR A 68 3.87 4.49 13.65
CA THR A 68 3.56 3.98 14.99
C THR A 68 3.18 5.07 15.98
N SER A 69 3.48 6.34 15.64
CA SER A 69 3.14 7.51 16.44
C SER A 69 1.74 8.02 16.10
N THR A 70 0.80 7.92 17.02
CA THR A 70 -0.56 8.45 16.83
C THR A 70 -0.59 9.97 16.64
N SER A 71 0.35 10.70 17.23
CA SER A 71 0.51 12.14 17.02
C SER A 71 0.96 12.44 15.60
N ASP A 72 1.95 11.70 15.07
CA ASP A 72 2.42 11.89 13.69
C ASP A 72 1.31 11.58 12.70
N LEU A 73 0.53 10.51 12.90
CA LEU A 73 -0.60 10.18 12.02
C LEU A 73 -1.66 11.29 11.98
N LYS A 74 -1.98 11.91 13.11
CA LYS A 74 -2.87 13.08 13.15
C LYS A 74 -2.25 14.30 12.45
N ASN A 75 -0.95 14.55 12.69
CA ASN A 75 -0.22 15.66 12.08
C ASN A 75 -0.16 15.53 10.55
N ILE A 76 0.09 14.33 10.01
CA ILE A 76 0.03 14.06 8.56
C ILE A 76 -1.32 14.52 7.98
N VAL A 77 -2.42 14.05 8.57
CA VAL A 77 -3.76 14.36 8.05
C VAL A 77 -4.04 15.85 8.14
N THR A 78 -3.68 16.48 9.26
CA THR A 78 -3.87 17.92 9.46
C THR A 78 -3.05 18.74 8.47
N GLN A 79 -1.75 18.43 8.32
CA GLN A 79 -0.87 19.17 7.42
C GLN A 79 -1.33 19.06 5.97
N ILE A 80 -1.60 17.84 5.48
CA ILE A 80 -2.06 17.64 4.11
C ILE A 80 -3.40 18.33 3.86
N SER A 81 -4.32 18.29 4.83
CA SER A 81 -5.60 18.99 4.72
C SER A 81 -5.44 20.51 4.63
N ASN A 82 -4.47 21.08 5.38
CA ASN A 82 -4.18 22.50 5.31
C ASN A 82 -3.51 22.92 4.00
N GLU A 83 -2.58 22.10 3.47
CA GLU A 83 -1.80 22.45 2.28
C GLU A 83 -2.48 22.06 0.98
N SER A 84 -3.23 20.95 0.96
CA SER A 84 -3.86 20.38 -0.23
C SER A 84 -5.40 20.38 -0.18
N GLY A 85 -5.99 20.82 0.93
CA GLY A 85 -7.43 20.92 1.14
C GLY A 85 -8.13 19.61 1.50
N LYS A 86 -7.58 18.46 1.09
CA LYS A 86 -8.20 17.14 1.26
C LYS A 86 -7.21 15.99 1.11
N ILE A 87 -7.66 14.79 1.49
CA ILE A 87 -7.03 13.51 1.11
C ILE A 87 -8.12 12.66 0.45
N ASP A 88 -7.97 12.42 -0.85
CA ASP A 88 -8.92 11.61 -1.63
C ASP A 88 -8.54 10.13 -1.61
N ILE A 89 -7.24 9.84 -1.63
CA ILE A 89 -6.70 8.49 -1.76
C ILE A 89 -5.71 8.25 -0.62
N LEU A 90 -5.85 7.11 0.07
CA LEU A 90 -4.88 6.61 1.04
C LEU A 90 -4.32 5.28 0.57
N VAL A 91 -2.99 5.16 0.54
CA VAL A 91 -2.28 3.90 0.33
C VAL A 91 -1.47 3.56 1.59
N ASN A 92 -1.89 2.54 2.32
CA ASN A 92 -1.18 1.99 3.47
C ASN A 92 -0.13 0.98 2.99
N ALA A 93 1.07 1.48 2.63
CA ALA A 93 2.16 0.63 2.12
C ALA A 93 3.39 0.56 3.04
N ALA A 94 3.41 1.29 4.15
CA ALA A 94 4.43 1.10 5.18
C ALA A 94 4.32 -0.32 5.77
N GLY A 95 5.46 -0.99 5.94
CA GLY A 95 5.46 -2.34 6.48
C GLY A 95 6.87 -2.89 6.69
N ILE A 96 6.98 -3.83 7.61
CA ILE A 96 8.21 -4.55 7.94
C ILE A 96 7.97 -6.06 7.98
N ASN A 97 9.02 -6.85 7.71
CA ASN A 97 9.11 -8.27 7.97
C ASN A 97 10.51 -8.56 8.54
N LEU A 98 10.60 -8.82 9.82
CA LEU A 98 11.88 -8.98 10.55
C LEU A 98 12.54 -10.34 10.26
N ARG A 99 11.75 -11.34 9.87
CA ARG A 99 12.22 -12.70 9.53
C ARG A 99 12.96 -13.37 10.67
N THR A 100 12.40 -13.29 11.88
CA THR A 100 12.91 -13.93 13.10
C THR A 100 12.31 -15.33 13.23
N SER A 101 13.13 -16.32 13.65
CA SER A 101 12.66 -17.69 13.90
C SER A 101 11.63 -17.72 15.06
N ALA A 102 10.85 -18.78 15.17
CA ALA A 102 9.83 -18.89 16.22
C ALA A 102 10.45 -18.88 17.62
N GLU A 103 11.62 -19.48 17.77
CA GLU A 103 12.35 -19.62 19.02
C GLU A 103 12.99 -18.30 19.50
N GLU A 104 13.37 -17.43 18.55
CA GLU A 104 14.05 -16.16 18.83
C GLU A 104 13.09 -14.97 18.83
N LEU A 105 11.85 -15.14 18.34
CA LEU A 105 10.87 -14.07 18.21
C LEU A 105 10.50 -13.49 19.58
N THR A 106 10.78 -12.21 19.76
CA THR A 106 10.39 -11.47 20.98
C THR A 106 9.00 -10.86 20.88
N LEU A 107 8.40 -10.55 22.04
CA LEU A 107 7.11 -9.86 22.10
C LEU A 107 7.21 -8.43 21.52
N GLU A 108 8.35 -7.78 21.69
CA GLU A 108 8.61 -6.45 21.11
C GLU A 108 8.60 -6.48 19.57
N GLU A 109 9.26 -7.48 18.96
CA GLU A 109 9.26 -7.67 17.52
C GLU A 109 7.87 -7.98 16.97
N TRP A 110 7.11 -8.81 17.70
CA TRP A 110 5.71 -9.07 17.42
C TRP A 110 4.92 -7.76 17.43
N GLN A 111 4.96 -7.01 18.55
CA GLN A 111 4.18 -5.79 18.72
C GLN A 111 4.56 -4.74 17.68
N LYS A 112 5.87 -4.52 17.45
CA LYS A 112 6.36 -3.60 16.42
C LYS A 112 5.82 -3.94 15.03
N THR A 113 5.77 -5.24 14.69
CA THR A 113 5.25 -5.67 13.39
C THR A 113 3.74 -5.42 13.29
N ILE A 114 2.98 -5.71 14.33
CA ILE A 114 1.54 -5.45 14.40
C ILE A 114 1.25 -3.95 14.32
N ASP A 115 1.99 -3.14 15.06
CA ASP A 115 1.79 -1.68 15.09
C ASP A 115 2.00 -1.05 13.71
N ILE A 116 3.09 -1.41 13.03
CA ILE A 116 3.38 -0.86 11.69
C ILE A 116 2.44 -1.44 10.63
N ASN A 117 2.25 -2.76 10.62
CA ASN A 117 1.58 -3.43 9.50
C ASN A 117 0.06 -3.48 9.60
N LEU A 118 -0.51 -3.30 10.80
CA LEU A 118 -1.96 -3.45 11.03
C LEU A 118 -2.58 -2.29 11.80
N THR A 119 -2.01 -1.91 12.96
CA THR A 119 -2.57 -0.84 13.80
C THR A 119 -2.52 0.51 13.08
N ALA A 120 -1.37 0.87 12.48
CA ALA A 120 -1.20 2.11 11.75
C ALA A 120 -2.15 2.22 10.54
N PRO A 121 -2.28 1.21 9.65
CA PRO A 121 -3.28 1.20 8.58
C PRO A 121 -4.72 1.41 9.09
N PHE A 122 -5.10 0.76 10.17
CA PHE A 122 -6.42 0.97 10.78
C PHE A 122 -6.62 2.42 11.19
N TYR A 123 -5.68 2.96 11.97
CA TYR A 123 -5.87 4.27 12.57
C TYR A 123 -5.81 5.39 11.53
N LEU A 124 -4.88 5.33 10.59
CA LEU A 124 -4.80 6.30 9.51
C LEU A 124 -6.03 6.25 8.59
N SER A 125 -6.51 5.05 8.26
CA SER A 125 -7.75 4.88 7.51
C SER A 125 -8.95 5.52 8.21
N LYS A 126 -9.06 5.36 9.52
CA LYS A 126 -10.11 6.00 10.33
C LYS A 126 -10.02 7.53 10.26
N LEU A 127 -8.83 8.10 10.36
CA LEU A 127 -8.62 9.55 10.32
C LEU A 127 -9.01 10.15 8.97
N VAL A 128 -8.57 9.56 7.85
CA VAL A 128 -8.89 10.09 6.52
C VAL A 128 -10.35 9.84 6.11
N ALA A 129 -10.93 8.72 6.55
CA ALA A 129 -12.32 8.38 6.22
C ALA A 129 -13.32 9.43 6.72
N GLU A 130 -13.01 10.19 7.76
CA GLU A 130 -13.89 11.26 8.25
C GLU A 130 -14.16 12.33 7.18
N SER A 131 -13.12 12.79 6.48
CA SER A 131 -13.29 13.76 5.39
C SER A 131 -13.80 13.12 4.11
N MET A 132 -13.34 11.91 3.78
CA MET A 132 -13.78 11.17 2.59
C MET A 132 -15.29 10.91 2.61
N THR A 133 -15.86 10.50 3.76
CA THR A 133 -17.29 10.25 3.90
C THR A 133 -18.14 11.54 3.79
N LYS A 134 -17.64 12.66 4.31
CA LYS A 134 -18.28 13.98 4.13
C LYS A 134 -18.34 14.39 2.67
N ASN A 135 -17.34 14.03 1.89
CA ASN A 135 -17.24 14.33 0.46
C ASN A 135 -17.92 13.26 -0.42
N ASN A 136 -18.44 12.20 0.17
CA ASN A 136 -19.03 11.03 -0.51
C ASN A 136 -18.09 10.44 -1.58
N TRP A 137 -16.77 10.52 -1.38
CA TRP A 137 -15.75 10.00 -2.25
C TRP A 137 -14.46 9.71 -1.48
N GLY A 138 -13.92 8.53 -1.66
CA GLY A 138 -12.62 8.14 -1.11
C GLY A 138 -12.16 6.79 -1.62
N ARG A 139 -10.84 6.58 -1.63
CA ARG A 139 -10.20 5.30 -1.98
C ARG A 139 -9.14 4.97 -0.95
N ILE A 140 -9.26 3.82 -0.32
CA ILE A 140 -8.28 3.32 0.66
C ILE A 140 -7.74 1.99 0.14
N ILE A 141 -6.42 1.92 -0.06
CA ILE A 141 -5.72 0.72 -0.52
C ILE A 141 -4.77 0.26 0.57
N ASN A 142 -4.96 -0.95 1.04
CA ASN A 142 -4.06 -1.61 1.98
C ASN A 142 -3.11 -2.55 1.23
N ILE A 143 -1.85 -2.64 1.65
CA ILE A 143 -0.92 -3.63 1.10
C ILE A 143 -0.96 -4.89 1.95
N ALA A 144 -1.61 -5.92 1.39
CA ALA A 144 -1.64 -7.28 1.87
C ALA A 144 -0.37 -8.06 1.43
N SER A 145 -0.43 -9.38 1.34
CA SER A 145 0.67 -10.25 0.93
C SER A 145 0.14 -11.63 0.53
N LEU A 146 0.96 -12.43 -0.14
CA LEU A 146 0.77 -13.89 -0.22
C LEU A 146 0.61 -14.50 1.18
N GLN A 147 1.29 -13.93 2.18
CA GLN A 147 1.20 -14.38 3.58
C GLN A 147 -0.13 -14.01 4.26
N SER A 148 -1.03 -13.34 3.57
CA SER A 148 -2.42 -13.21 4.06
C SER A 148 -3.20 -14.53 4.00
N LEU A 149 -2.77 -15.50 3.16
CA LEU A 149 -3.38 -16.82 2.99
C LEU A 149 -2.43 -17.98 3.26
N ARG A 150 -1.12 -17.80 3.09
CA ARG A 150 -0.12 -18.86 3.20
C ARG A 150 0.92 -18.49 4.25
N ALA A 151 1.41 -19.47 4.99
CA ALA A 151 2.54 -19.28 5.89
C ALA A 151 3.87 -19.41 5.14
N PHE A 152 4.84 -18.59 5.53
CA PHE A 152 6.24 -18.70 5.15
C PHE A 152 7.10 -18.72 6.39
N ASP A 153 8.26 -19.37 6.32
CA ASP A 153 9.19 -19.50 7.41
C ASP A 153 9.62 -18.14 7.98
N ASN A 154 9.87 -18.12 9.27
CA ASN A 154 10.41 -16.96 10.00
C ASN A 154 9.59 -15.66 9.81
N SER A 155 8.29 -15.77 9.72
CA SER A 155 7.42 -14.63 9.39
C SER A 155 6.10 -14.63 10.19
N ILE A 156 6.09 -15.16 11.43
CA ILE A 156 4.89 -15.30 12.25
C ILE A 156 4.13 -13.97 12.39
N PRO A 157 4.73 -12.87 12.92
CA PRO A 157 4.01 -11.62 13.12
C PRO A 157 3.62 -10.98 11.77
N TYR A 158 4.44 -11.14 10.74
CA TYR A 158 4.14 -10.62 9.42
C TYR A 158 2.90 -11.31 8.82
N GLY A 159 2.86 -12.65 8.81
CA GLY A 159 1.71 -13.41 8.34
C GLY A 159 0.43 -13.06 9.10
N ALA A 160 0.50 -13.00 10.43
CA ALA A 160 -0.61 -12.57 11.27
C ALA A 160 -1.11 -11.17 10.91
N SER A 161 -0.19 -10.20 10.77
CA SER A 161 -0.54 -8.83 10.38
C SER A 161 -1.18 -8.77 8.99
N LYS A 162 -0.67 -9.53 8.01
CA LYS A 162 -1.20 -9.52 6.63
C LYS A 162 -2.52 -10.28 6.48
N GLY A 163 -2.76 -11.31 7.27
CA GLY A 163 -4.10 -11.90 7.46
C GLY A 163 -5.07 -10.89 8.07
N GLY A 164 -4.62 -10.16 9.11
CA GLY A 164 -5.36 -9.06 9.73
C GLY A 164 -5.72 -7.94 8.73
N ILE A 165 -4.82 -7.57 7.83
CA ILE A 165 -5.08 -6.57 6.76
C ILE A 165 -6.20 -7.01 5.84
N MET A 166 -6.30 -8.27 5.46
CA MET A 166 -7.43 -8.77 4.65
C MET A 166 -8.76 -8.53 5.37
N GLN A 167 -8.84 -8.89 6.65
CA GLN A 167 -10.08 -8.72 7.41
C GLN A 167 -10.35 -7.25 7.76
N LEU A 168 -9.32 -6.46 8.05
CA LEU A 168 -9.44 -5.01 8.25
C LEU A 168 -10.00 -4.33 6.99
N THR A 169 -9.54 -4.72 5.80
CA THR A 169 -10.04 -4.20 4.52
C THR A 169 -11.55 -4.42 4.38
N ARG A 170 -12.04 -5.62 4.69
CA ARG A 170 -13.49 -5.95 4.67
C ARG A 170 -14.27 -5.13 5.70
N ALA A 171 -13.74 -5.02 6.93
CA ALA A 171 -14.40 -4.27 8.00
C ALA A 171 -14.51 -2.78 7.69
N LEU A 172 -13.45 -2.16 7.15
CA LEU A 172 -13.46 -0.76 6.73
C LEU A 172 -14.39 -0.54 5.54
N ALA A 173 -14.40 -1.45 4.55
CA ALA A 173 -15.33 -1.40 3.43
C ALA A 173 -16.80 -1.46 3.93
N GLN A 174 -17.12 -2.39 4.83
CA GLN A 174 -18.45 -2.49 5.44
C GLN A 174 -18.86 -1.19 6.17
N ALA A 175 -17.90 -0.53 6.82
CA ALA A 175 -18.17 0.70 7.56
C ALA A 175 -18.40 1.91 6.65
N TYR A 176 -17.66 2.04 5.56
CA TYR A 176 -17.54 3.31 4.83
C TYR A 176 -18.08 3.29 3.39
N SER A 177 -18.28 2.11 2.74
CA SER A 177 -18.61 2.09 1.31
C SER A 177 -19.99 2.69 1.00
N LYS A 178 -20.95 2.63 1.91
CA LYS A 178 -22.26 3.31 1.77
C LYS A 178 -22.15 4.83 1.65
N ASN A 179 -21.02 5.39 2.07
CA ASN A 179 -20.72 6.82 2.00
C ASN A 179 -19.66 7.12 0.90
N GLY A 180 -19.60 6.30 -0.15
CA GLY A 180 -18.73 6.53 -1.31
C GLY A 180 -17.22 6.24 -1.12
N VAL A 181 -16.83 5.67 0.03
CA VAL A 181 -15.42 5.33 0.30
C VAL A 181 -15.18 3.84 0.03
N LEU A 182 -14.46 3.54 -1.05
CA LEU A 182 -14.13 2.15 -1.40
C LEU A 182 -12.79 1.74 -0.76
N VAL A 183 -12.79 0.58 -0.13
CA VAL A 183 -11.61 0.06 0.60
C VAL A 183 -11.23 -1.30 0.04
N ASN A 184 -10.03 -1.41 -0.51
CA ASN A 184 -9.52 -2.65 -1.08
C ASN A 184 -8.09 -2.92 -0.62
N ALA A 185 -7.60 -4.13 -0.88
CA ALA A 185 -6.21 -4.49 -0.67
C ALA A 185 -5.60 -5.06 -1.96
N ILE A 186 -4.31 -4.81 -2.15
CA ILE A 186 -3.47 -5.50 -3.12
C ILE A 186 -2.56 -6.43 -2.35
N ALA A 187 -2.49 -7.70 -2.76
CA ALA A 187 -1.56 -8.70 -2.24
C ALA A 187 -0.49 -8.99 -3.31
N PRO A 188 0.65 -8.31 -3.27
CA PRO A 188 1.71 -8.52 -4.24
C PRO A 188 2.35 -9.91 -4.08
N GLY A 189 2.70 -10.53 -5.19
CA GLY A 189 3.61 -11.66 -5.25
C GLY A 189 5.06 -11.22 -5.06
N PHE A 190 5.98 -11.83 -5.80
CA PHE A 190 7.41 -11.52 -5.69
C PHE A 190 7.78 -10.36 -6.63
N PHE A 191 7.85 -9.17 -6.06
CA PHE A 191 8.37 -7.94 -6.67
C PHE A 191 9.71 -7.60 -6.05
N ARG A 192 10.60 -6.96 -6.82
CA ARG A 192 11.88 -6.47 -6.28
C ARG A 192 11.62 -5.26 -5.38
N THR A 193 11.90 -5.43 -4.10
CA THR A 193 11.74 -4.42 -3.05
C THR A 193 12.81 -4.62 -1.98
N ASN A 194 13.00 -3.66 -1.09
CA ASN A 194 13.92 -3.82 0.03
C ASN A 194 13.59 -5.05 0.91
N LEU A 195 12.31 -5.43 1.03
CA LEU A 195 11.88 -6.61 1.79
C LEU A 195 12.23 -7.95 1.10
N THR A 196 12.43 -7.93 -0.20
CA THR A 196 12.69 -9.11 -1.03
C THR A 196 14.08 -9.10 -1.67
N GLU A 197 14.90 -8.08 -1.43
CA GLU A 197 16.20 -7.90 -2.09
C GLU A 197 17.09 -9.13 -1.95
N SER A 198 17.14 -9.75 -0.77
CA SER A 198 17.90 -10.99 -0.56
C SER A 198 17.46 -12.17 -1.43
N LEU A 199 16.18 -12.19 -1.84
CA LEU A 199 15.66 -13.19 -2.78
C LEU A 199 16.09 -12.87 -4.22
N PHE A 200 16.14 -11.59 -4.57
CA PHE A 200 16.54 -11.12 -5.91
C PHE A 200 18.06 -11.18 -6.14
N GLN A 201 18.85 -11.33 -5.08
CA GLN A 201 20.29 -11.56 -5.16
C GLN A 201 20.66 -13.04 -5.39
N ASP A 202 19.70 -13.96 -5.27
CA ASP A 202 19.89 -15.40 -5.50
C ASP A 202 19.15 -15.83 -6.78
N PRO A 203 19.88 -15.99 -7.92
CA PRO A 203 19.25 -16.29 -9.20
C PRO A 203 18.50 -17.65 -9.22
N GLU A 204 18.96 -18.63 -8.45
CA GLU A 204 18.32 -19.95 -8.39
C GLU A 204 17.01 -19.87 -7.62
N LYS A 205 16.99 -19.22 -6.45
CA LYS A 205 15.75 -18.96 -5.72
C LYS A 205 14.78 -18.15 -6.54
N LEU A 206 15.26 -17.11 -7.22
CA LEU A 206 14.44 -16.26 -8.07
C LEU A 206 13.77 -17.05 -9.20
N LYS A 207 14.53 -17.93 -9.88
CA LYS A 207 14.01 -18.84 -10.91
C LYS A 207 12.97 -19.83 -10.34
N ASN A 208 13.24 -20.39 -9.16
CA ASN A 208 12.34 -21.30 -8.48
C ASN A 208 11.02 -20.63 -8.06
N LEU A 209 11.06 -19.35 -7.66
CA LEU A 209 9.88 -18.56 -7.35
C LEU A 209 9.06 -18.25 -8.61
N ALA A 210 9.72 -17.86 -9.69
CA ALA A 210 9.09 -17.63 -10.99
C ALA A 210 8.36 -18.89 -11.48
N ALA A 211 8.99 -20.06 -11.39
CA ALA A 211 8.42 -21.33 -11.79
C ALA A 211 7.16 -21.76 -10.99
N LYS A 212 6.95 -21.19 -9.81
CA LYS A 212 5.73 -21.41 -8.99
C LYS A 212 4.57 -20.48 -9.38
N THR A 213 4.78 -19.53 -10.27
CA THR A 213 3.71 -18.70 -10.81
C THR A 213 3.18 -19.29 -12.12
N MET A 214 1.88 -19.14 -12.39
CA MET A 214 1.30 -19.55 -13.67
C MET A 214 1.91 -18.79 -14.86
N MET A 215 2.39 -17.56 -14.62
CA MET A 215 3.02 -16.70 -15.62
C MET A 215 4.52 -17.01 -15.83
N ASN A 216 5.09 -17.93 -15.04
CA ASN A 216 6.51 -18.33 -15.06
C ASN A 216 7.49 -17.15 -15.02
N ARG A 217 7.11 -16.08 -14.31
CA ARG A 217 7.95 -14.90 -14.06
C ARG A 217 7.62 -14.24 -12.72
N ASN A 218 8.55 -13.43 -12.22
CA ASN A 218 8.30 -12.57 -11.09
C ASN A 218 7.61 -11.26 -11.53
N GLY A 219 7.04 -10.52 -10.58
CA GLY A 219 6.39 -9.25 -10.83
C GLY A 219 7.38 -8.14 -11.18
N GLU A 220 7.00 -7.27 -12.10
CA GLU A 220 7.71 -6.08 -12.52
C GLU A 220 6.94 -4.82 -12.09
N GLU A 221 7.61 -3.67 -11.99
CA GLU A 221 7.00 -2.40 -11.57
C GLU A 221 5.74 -2.06 -12.38
N LYS A 222 5.78 -2.26 -13.72
CA LYS A 222 4.64 -1.99 -14.61
C LYS A 222 3.38 -2.80 -14.29
N ASP A 223 3.54 -3.99 -13.67
CA ASP A 223 2.41 -4.85 -13.35
C ASP A 223 1.51 -4.26 -12.25
N ILE A 224 2.08 -3.38 -11.38
CA ILE A 224 1.32 -2.76 -10.30
C ILE A 224 0.57 -1.49 -10.75
N PHE A 225 0.97 -0.87 -11.87
CA PHE A 225 0.44 0.43 -12.28
C PHE A 225 -1.05 0.39 -12.58
N GLY A 226 -1.48 -0.53 -13.45
CA GLY A 226 -2.86 -0.60 -13.91
C GLY A 226 -3.86 -0.83 -12.77
N ILE A 227 -3.56 -1.78 -11.89
CA ILE A 227 -4.43 -2.10 -10.76
C ILE A 227 -4.48 -0.95 -9.74
N SER A 228 -3.35 -0.26 -9.52
CA SER A 228 -3.29 0.91 -8.61
C SER A 228 -4.19 2.04 -9.10
N VAL A 229 -4.09 2.39 -10.38
CA VAL A 229 -4.92 3.44 -10.99
C VAL A 229 -6.39 3.03 -11.01
N PHE A 230 -6.69 1.79 -11.40
CA PHE A 230 -8.07 1.28 -11.40
C PHE A 230 -8.72 1.42 -10.02
N LEU A 231 -8.09 0.87 -8.98
CA LEU A 231 -8.67 0.86 -7.63
C LEU A 231 -8.80 2.26 -7.03
N CYS A 232 -7.99 3.22 -7.46
CA CYS A 232 -7.95 4.59 -6.94
C CYS A 232 -8.77 5.60 -7.75
N SER A 233 -9.35 5.22 -8.88
CA SER A 233 -10.06 6.11 -9.80
C SER A 233 -11.58 5.90 -9.79
N ASP A 234 -12.29 6.68 -10.61
CA ASP A 234 -13.73 6.53 -10.84
C ASP A 234 -14.08 5.32 -11.70
N ALA A 235 -13.09 4.72 -12.41
CA ALA A 235 -13.25 3.45 -13.10
C ALA A 235 -13.61 2.31 -12.13
N ASN A 236 -13.21 2.43 -10.84
CA ASN A 236 -13.69 1.57 -9.78
C ASN A 236 -14.93 2.19 -9.10
N SER A 237 -16.10 1.75 -9.49
CA SER A 237 -17.37 2.18 -8.88
C SER A 237 -18.04 1.10 -8.02
N TYR A 238 -17.59 -0.19 -8.10
CA TYR A 238 -18.30 -1.31 -7.48
C TYR A 238 -17.40 -2.36 -6.81
N VAL A 239 -16.06 -2.21 -6.86
CA VAL A 239 -15.11 -3.11 -6.18
C VAL A 239 -14.76 -2.51 -4.83
N THR A 240 -15.19 -3.17 -3.75
CA THR A 240 -14.85 -2.80 -2.37
C THR A 240 -14.77 -4.04 -1.48
N GLY A 241 -14.00 -3.99 -0.40
CA GLY A 241 -13.78 -5.11 0.52
C GLY A 241 -12.93 -6.25 -0.05
N GLN A 242 -12.34 -6.09 -1.24
CA GLN A 242 -11.61 -7.13 -1.92
C GLN A 242 -10.12 -7.10 -1.63
N THR A 243 -9.51 -8.27 -1.62
CA THR A 243 -8.05 -8.44 -1.68
C THR A 243 -7.70 -9.04 -3.02
N ILE A 244 -6.99 -8.27 -3.85
CA ILE A 244 -6.60 -8.68 -5.19
C ILE A 244 -5.17 -9.17 -5.15
N PHE A 245 -4.98 -10.46 -5.46
CA PHE A 245 -3.66 -11.07 -5.55
C PHE A 245 -3.02 -10.72 -6.89
N LEU A 246 -1.96 -9.92 -6.83
CA LEU A 246 -1.15 -9.51 -7.98
C LEU A 246 0.15 -10.32 -7.97
N ASP A 247 0.09 -11.58 -8.34
CA ASP A 247 1.11 -12.59 -8.03
C ASP A 247 1.43 -13.55 -9.18
N GLY A 248 0.94 -13.27 -10.40
CA GLY A 248 1.14 -14.12 -11.56
C GLY A 248 0.49 -15.49 -11.43
N GLY A 249 -0.55 -15.62 -10.59
CA GLY A 249 -1.26 -16.88 -10.35
C GLY A 249 -0.64 -17.77 -9.27
N PHE A 250 0.37 -17.30 -8.53
CA PHE A 250 1.02 -18.08 -7.46
C PHE A 250 0.04 -18.59 -6.39
N SER A 251 -0.93 -17.80 -6.00
CA SER A 251 -1.90 -18.17 -4.95
C SER A 251 -3.06 -19.03 -5.49
N ALA A 252 -3.23 -19.11 -6.79
CA ALA A 252 -4.31 -19.82 -7.45
C ALA A 252 -3.89 -21.19 -8.02
N ALA A 253 -2.59 -21.54 -7.90
CA ALA A 253 -2.02 -22.82 -8.33
C ALA A 253 -1.98 -23.84 -7.18
#